data_9cb06f915c849385a894b31d8f216841
#
_entry.id   9cb06f915c849385a894b31d8f216841
#
_cell.length_a   1.000
_cell.length_b   1.000
_cell.length_c   1.000
_cell.angle_alpha   90.00
_cell.angle_beta   90.00
_cell.angle_gamma   90.00
#
_symmetry.space_group_name_H-M   'P 1'
#
loop_
_entity.id
_entity.type
_entity.pdbx_description
1 polymer ?
#
loop_
_entity_poly.entity_id
_entity_poly.type
_entity_poly.pdbx_seq_one_letter_code
_entity_poly.pdbx_strand_id
1 'polypeptide(L)'
;YSGYYGDSLATMKMTAYELDRPMEEDKVYYSNFNPEKEGYIRRGGLAKSKVYTLYDVNVDDDTRSNSSYMENIHIKLDAPYRDKAGKQYSNYGSYVMQKYYEKPENFKDAYAFIHNVVPGFYFKNQGGLGSMGYITISQLNVYFKYKGWVTENDTTYVNDKMVLTEKQVLRTLARVASFAGTEEVLQTTNISNDKDG
;
A
#
# COMPACT_ATOMS: atom_id res chain seq x y z
N TYR A 1 4.66 -7.99 8.66
CA TYR A 1 4.05 -8.96 9.57
C TYR A 1 4.95 -9.21 10.78
N SER A 2 4.38 -9.67 11.90
CA SER A 2 5.12 -9.81 13.17
C SER A 2 5.48 -11.25 13.52
N GLY A 3 5.03 -12.23 12.77
CA GLY A 3 5.31 -13.64 13.01
C GLY A 3 4.65 -14.54 11.97
N TYR A 4 5.07 -15.79 11.93
CA TYR A 4 4.52 -16.79 11.03
C TYR A 4 4.56 -18.19 11.65
N TYR A 5 3.74 -19.08 11.10
CA TYR A 5 3.73 -20.51 11.37
C TYR A 5 3.97 -21.26 10.08
N GLY A 6 4.67 -22.40 10.16
CA GLY A 6 4.98 -23.25 9.02
C GLY A 6 6.31 -22.90 8.35
N ASP A 7 6.48 -23.35 7.11
CA ASP A 7 7.72 -23.16 6.34
C ASP A 7 7.75 -21.75 5.73
N SER A 8 8.69 -20.91 6.19
CA SER A 8 8.88 -19.54 5.71
C SER A 8 9.33 -19.44 4.24
N LEU A 9 9.88 -20.51 3.69
CA LEU A 9 10.32 -20.62 2.29
C LEU A 9 9.22 -21.19 1.39
N ALA A 10 8.10 -21.66 1.94
CA ALA A 10 6.99 -22.16 1.15
C ALA A 10 6.47 -21.06 0.21
N THR A 11 6.39 -21.39 -1.09
CA THR A 11 5.88 -20.47 -2.09
C THR A 11 4.37 -20.36 -1.99
N MET A 12 3.89 -19.14 -1.78
CA MET A 12 2.48 -18.79 -1.69
C MET A 12 2.07 -17.81 -2.77
N LYS A 13 0.79 -17.79 -3.11
CA LYS A 13 0.22 -16.83 -4.06
C LYS A 13 -0.95 -16.10 -3.40
N MET A 14 -0.91 -14.79 -3.44
CA MET A 14 -1.97 -13.90 -2.98
C MET A 14 -2.45 -13.00 -4.12
N THR A 15 -3.73 -12.67 -4.13
CA THR A 15 -4.29 -11.65 -5.01
C THR A 15 -4.96 -10.56 -4.18
N ALA A 16 -4.56 -9.32 -4.42
CA ALA A 16 -5.23 -8.13 -3.91
C ALA A 16 -6.36 -7.74 -4.87
N TYR A 17 -7.58 -7.68 -4.37
CA TYR A 17 -8.76 -7.20 -5.08
C TYR A 17 -9.21 -5.88 -4.50
N GLU A 18 -9.55 -4.92 -5.35
CA GLU A 18 -10.18 -3.67 -4.94
C GLU A 18 -11.61 -3.91 -4.47
N LEU A 19 -11.98 -3.33 -3.34
CA LEU A 19 -13.37 -3.31 -2.89
C LEU A 19 -14.19 -2.30 -3.70
N ASP A 20 -15.46 -2.61 -3.89
CA ASP A 20 -16.42 -1.69 -4.53
C ASP A 20 -16.90 -0.60 -3.58
N ARG A 21 -17.04 -0.93 -2.31
CA ARG A 21 -17.48 -0.04 -1.24
C ARG A 21 -16.74 -0.37 0.05
N PRO A 22 -16.64 0.58 1.00
CA PRO A 22 -16.09 0.28 2.31
C PRO A 22 -16.96 -0.72 3.06
N MET A 23 -16.42 -1.34 4.09
CA MET A 23 -17.17 -2.17 5.03
C MET A 23 -18.09 -1.28 5.87
N GLU A 24 -19.24 -1.79 6.26
CA GLU A 24 -20.26 -1.07 7.04
C GLU A 24 -19.82 -0.97 8.50
N GLU A 25 -19.74 0.24 9.05
CA GLU A 25 -19.19 0.50 10.38
C GLU A 25 -20.03 -0.13 11.51
N ASP A 26 -21.36 -0.19 11.36
CA ASP A 26 -22.29 -0.73 12.36
C ASP A 26 -22.48 -2.25 12.27
N LYS A 27 -21.74 -2.91 11.36
CA LYS A 27 -21.88 -4.35 11.12
C LYS A 27 -20.74 -5.12 11.80
N VAL A 28 -21.11 -6.16 12.55
CA VAL A 28 -20.14 -7.10 13.12
C VAL A 28 -19.73 -8.11 12.04
N TYR A 29 -18.46 -8.21 11.78
CA TYR A 29 -17.89 -9.16 10.83
C TYR A 29 -17.21 -10.30 11.58
N TYR A 30 -17.65 -11.52 11.31
CA TYR A 30 -17.06 -12.73 11.86
C TYR A 30 -16.05 -13.35 10.90
N SER A 31 -15.26 -14.31 11.37
CA SER A 31 -14.23 -15.00 10.58
C SER A 31 -14.75 -15.77 9.36
N ASN A 32 -16.05 -15.99 9.24
CA ASN A 32 -16.71 -16.59 8.08
C ASN A 32 -17.20 -15.55 7.05
N PHE A 33 -17.00 -14.25 7.30
CA PHE A 33 -17.33 -13.21 6.33
C PHE A 33 -16.48 -13.35 5.06
N ASN A 34 -17.15 -13.43 3.90
CA ASN A 34 -16.50 -13.56 2.61
C ASN A 34 -16.90 -12.38 1.71
N PRO A 35 -15.99 -11.40 1.50
CA PRO A 35 -16.26 -10.21 0.70
C PRO A 35 -16.67 -10.52 -0.75
N GLU A 36 -16.19 -11.62 -1.31
CA GLU A 36 -16.51 -12.03 -2.68
C GLU A 36 -17.99 -12.50 -2.77
N LYS A 37 -18.43 -13.34 -1.83
CA LYS A 37 -19.82 -13.82 -1.77
C LYS A 37 -20.81 -12.72 -1.42
N GLU A 38 -20.40 -11.77 -0.58
CA GLU A 38 -21.22 -10.61 -0.15
C GLU A 38 -21.20 -9.45 -1.17
N GLY A 39 -20.52 -9.61 -2.31
CA GLY A 39 -20.52 -8.61 -3.38
C GLY A 39 -19.75 -7.32 -3.06
N TYR A 40 -18.73 -7.42 -2.21
CA TYR A 40 -17.85 -6.28 -1.92
C TYR A 40 -16.73 -6.09 -2.97
N ILE A 41 -16.43 -7.11 -3.79
CA ILE A 41 -15.38 -7.02 -4.80
C ILE A 41 -15.86 -6.21 -5.99
N ARG A 42 -15.09 -5.20 -6.37
CA ARG A 42 -15.38 -4.38 -7.55
C ARG A 42 -15.21 -5.21 -8.83
N ARG A 43 -16.29 -5.38 -9.59
CA ARG A 43 -16.26 -6.03 -10.90
C ARG A 43 -15.46 -5.17 -11.90
N GLY A 44 -14.44 -5.78 -12.52
CA GLY A 44 -13.54 -5.06 -13.43
C GLY A 44 -12.62 -4.04 -12.74
N GLY A 45 -12.57 -4.04 -11.41
CA GLY A 45 -11.63 -3.27 -10.62
C GLY A 45 -10.23 -3.86 -10.61
N LEU A 46 -9.37 -3.29 -9.77
CA LEU A 46 -8.02 -3.78 -9.61
C LEU A 46 -8.00 -5.19 -9.05
N ALA A 47 -7.24 -6.07 -9.72
CA ALA A 47 -6.91 -7.40 -9.25
C ALA A 47 -5.43 -7.67 -9.56
N LYS A 48 -4.59 -7.75 -8.54
CA LYS A 48 -3.14 -7.94 -8.73
C LYS A 48 -2.63 -9.09 -7.89
N SER A 49 -2.06 -10.09 -8.56
CA SER A 49 -1.47 -11.25 -7.89
C SER A 49 0.02 -11.05 -7.60
N LYS A 50 0.47 -11.63 -6.50
CA LYS A 50 1.87 -11.73 -6.11
C LYS A 50 2.17 -13.16 -5.65
N VAL A 51 3.22 -13.74 -6.20
CA VAL A 51 3.86 -14.94 -5.66
C VAL A 51 4.93 -14.48 -4.67
N TYR A 52 4.98 -15.06 -3.49
CA TYR A 52 5.86 -14.65 -2.41
C TYR A 52 6.21 -15.82 -1.48
N THR A 53 7.26 -15.62 -0.71
CA THR A 53 7.61 -16.42 0.47
C THR A 53 7.57 -15.51 1.68
N LEU A 54 7.35 -16.02 2.89
CA LEU A 54 7.41 -15.19 4.10
C LEU A 54 8.83 -14.75 4.40
N TYR A 55 9.83 -15.58 4.15
CA TYR A 55 11.23 -15.17 4.17
C TYR A 55 11.65 -14.78 2.75
N ASP A 56 11.89 -13.48 2.49
CA ASP A 56 12.36 -13.03 1.18
C ASP A 56 13.89 -13.22 1.06
N VAL A 57 14.29 -14.25 0.34
CA VAL A 57 15.71 -14.61 0.12
C VAL A 57 16.51 -13.55 -0.65
N ASN A 58 15.82 -12.60 -1.31
CA ASN A 58 16.50 -11.51 -2.04
C ASN A 58 16.89 -10.33 -1.16
N VAL A 59 16.47 -10.33 0.09
CA VAL A 59 16.88 -9.30 1.06
C VAL A 59 18.19 -9.73 1.69
N ASP A 60 19.21 -8.91 1.54
CA ASP A 60 20.55 -9.15 2.11
C ASP A 60 20.56 -9.04 3.65
N ASP A 61 21.57 -9.63 4.26
CA ASP A 61 21.69 -9.70 5.72
C ASP A 61 21.90 -8.32 6.36
N ASP A 62 22.56 -7.40 5.69
CA ASP A 62 22.79 -6.02 6.17
C ASP A 62 21.46 -5.25 6.24
N THR A 63 20.64 -5.36 5.20
CA THR A 63 19.29 -4.80 5.20
C THR A 63 18.42 -5.43 6.28
N ARG A 64 18.48 -6.75 6.44
CA ARG A 64 17.68 -7.51 7.41
C ARG A 64 18.06 -7.19 8.84
N SER A 65 19.34 -6.93 9.12
CA SER A 65 19.84 -6.54 10.45
C SER A 65 19.53 -5.10 10.86
N ASN A 66 19.06 -4.29 9.92
CA ASN A 66 18.65 -2.90 10.21
C ASN A 66 17.40 -2.91 11.11
N SER A 67 17.45 -2.19 12.23
CA SER A 67 16.35 -2.11 13.19
C SER A 67 15.04 -1.53 12.63
N SER A 68 15.10 -0.82 11.50
CA SER A 68 13.92 -0.29 10.81
C SER A 68 13.36 -1.24 9.75
N TYR A 69 14.05 -2.35 9.46
CA TYR A 69 13.55 -3.34 8.51
C TYR A 69 12.39 -4.14 9.10
N MET A 70 11.34 -4.28 8.31
CA MET A 70 10.22 -5.16 8.62
C MET A 70 9.92 -6.05 7.43
N GLU A 71 9.81 -7.34 7.67
CA GLU A 71 9.39 -8.31 6.66
C GLU A 71 8.03 -7.90 6.07
N ASN A 72 7.94 -7.89 4.75
CA ASN A 72 6.74 -7.39 4.07
C ASN A 72 6.42 -8.17 2.79
N ILE A 73 5.15 -8.10 2.37
CA ILE A 73 4.68 -8.60 1.09
C ILE A 73 4.33 -7.38 0.24
N HIS A 74 5.18 -7.04 -0.71
CA HIS A 74 5.02 -5.88 -1.56
C HIS A 74 4.30 -6.23 -2.86
N ILE A 75 3.10 -5.67 -3.06
CA ILE A 75 2.30 -5.83 -4.28
C ILE A 75 2.36 -4.52 -5.08
N LYS A 76 2.95 -4.55 -6.27
CA LYS A 76 3.05 -3.37 -7.14
C LYS A 76 1.74 -3.14 -7.89
N LEU A 77 1.15 -1.95 -7.75
CA LEU A 77 -0.08 -1.53 -8.44
C LEU A 77 0.25 -0.60 -9.62
N ASP A 78 1.19 -1.02 -10.45
CA ASP A 78 1.80 -0.27 -11.54
C ASP A 78 1.14 -0.46 -12.91
N ALA A 79 0.15 -1.34 -13.01
CA ALA A 79 -0.60 -1.56 -14.24
C ALA A 79 -1.62 -0.45 -14.51
N PRO A 80 -2.02 -0.21 -15.80
CA PRO A 80 -3.10 0.71 -16.13
C PRO A 80 -4.37 0.42 -15.32
N TYR A 81 -4.98 1.48 -14.82
CA TYR A 81 -6.17 1.41 -13.98
C TYR A 81 -7.34 2.17 -14.59
N ARG A 82 -8.55 1.66 -14.39
CA ARG A 82 -9.81 2.31 -14.80
C ARG A 82 -10.72 2.47 -13.59
N ASP A 83 -11.17 3.68 -13.31
CA ASP A 83 -12.08 3.97 -12.22
C ASP A 83 -13.54 3.54 -12.52
N LYS A 84 -14.45 3.76 -11.55
CA LYS A 84 -15.88 3.42 -11.70
C LYS A 84 -16.58 4.24 -12.78
N ALA A 85 -16.10 5.45 -13.08
CA ALA A 85 -16.63 6.30 -14.13
C ALA A 85 -16.09 5.93 -15.53
N GLY A 86 -15.16 4.95 -15.60
CA GLY A 86 -14.54 4.51 -16.84
C GLY A 86 -13.32 5.31 -17.26
N LYS A 87 -12.90 6.31 -16.48
CA LYS A 87 -11.69 7.10 -16.75
C LYS A 87 -10.44 6.26 -16.54
N GLN A 88 -9.50 6.36 -17.46
CA GLN A 88 -8.24 5.60 -17.43
C GLN A 88 -7.11 6.41 -16.81
N TYR A 89 -6.23 5.70 -16.11
CA TYR A 89 -5.04 6.23 -15.46
C TYR A 89 -3.84 5.32 -15.78
N SER A 90 -2.64 5.87 -15.75
CA SER A 90 -1.41 5.10 -16.01
C SER A 90 -1.20 3.99 -14.97
N ASN A 91 -1.60 4.20 -13.73
CA ASN A 91 -1.58 3.23 -12.64
C ASN A 91 -2.50 3.69 -11.49
N TYR A 92 -2.61 2.85 -10.45
CA TYR A 92 -3.46 3.14 -9.29
C TYR A 92 -2.98 4.37 -8.49
N GLY A 93 -1.67 4.58 -8.38
CA GLY A 93 -1.10 5.75 -7.73
C GLY A 93 -1.49 7.06 -8.44
N SER A 94 -1.47 7.07 -9.79
CA SER A 94 -1.92 8.21 -10.59
C SER A 94 -3.40 8.52 -10.38
N TYR A 95 -4.25 7.49 -10.20
CA TYR A 95 -5.66 7.66 -9.82
C TYR A 95 -5.78 8.36 -8.46
N VAL A 96 -5.09 7.85 -7.42
CA VAL A 96 -5.13 8.43 -6.06
C VAL A 96 -4.67 9.89 -6.08
N MET A 97 -3.55 10.19 -6.75
CA MET A 97 -3.05 11.56 -6.89
C MET A 97 -4.03 12.47 -7.62
N GLN A 98 -4.67 11.99 -8.67
CA GLN A 98 -5.69 12.78 -9.39
C GLN A 98 -6.88 13.10 -8.48
N LYS A 99 -7.34 12.14 -7.66
CA LYS A 99 -8.41 12.37 -6.67
C LYS A 99 -8.03 13.42 -5.63
N TYR A 100 -6.75 13.46 -5.22
CA TYR A 100 -6.25 14.51 -4.34
C TYR A 100 -6.33 15.89 -5.01
N TYR A 101 -5.89 16.04 -6.26
CA TYR A 101 -5.97 17.32 -6.97
C TYR A 101 -7.40 17.76 -7.27
N GLU A 102 -8.30 16.83 -7.54
CA GLU A 102 -9.72 17.13 -7.80
C GLU A 102 -10.44 17.59 -6.52
N LYS A 103 -10.17 16.94 -5.38
CA LYS A 103 -10.86 17.23 -4.12
C LYS A 103 -10.00 16.83 -2.90
N PRO A 104 -9.11 17.72 -2.44
CA PRO A 104 -8.21 17.45 -1.29
C PRO A 104 -8.93 17.07 0.00
N GLU A 105 -10.19 17.53 0.19
CA GLU A 105 -11.01 17.23 1.36
C GLU A 105 -11.27 15.72 1.54
N ASN A 106 -11.19 14.94 0.47
CA ASN A 106 -11.31 13.49 0.54
C ASN A 106 -10.13 12.81 1.25
N PHE A 107 -9.10 13.57 1.59
CA PHE A 107 -7.87 13.09 2.26
C PHE A 107 -7.71 13.65 3.67
N LYS A 108 -8.71 14.38 4.19
CA LYS A 108 -8.65 15.02 5.51
C LYS A 108 -8.66 14.02 6.66
N ASP A 109 -9.34 12.87 6.49
CA ASP A 109 -9.47 11.80 7.47
C ASP A 109 -9.68 10.43 6.79
N ALA A 110 -9.60 9.35 7.57
CA ALA A 110 -9.77 7.98 7.08
C ALA A 110 -11.17 7.76 6.50
N TYR A 111 -12.21 8.27 7.14
CA TYR A 111 -13.59 8.12 6.68
C TYR A 111 -13.79 8.71 5.28
N ALA A 112 -13.38 9.98 5.08
CA ALA A 112 -13.48 10.64 3.78
C ALA A 112 -12.69 9.89 2.70
N PHE A 113 -11.51 9.38 3.06
CA PHE A 113 -10.64 8.66 2.13
C PHE A 113 -11.24 7.33 1.68
N ILE A 114 -11.72 6.47 2.60
CA ILE A 114 -12.29 5.15 2.24
C ILE A 114 -13.61 5.26 1.48
N HIS A 115 -14.42 6.29 1.76
CA HIS A 115 -15.71 6.48 1.09
C HIS A 115 -15.60 7.13 -0.29
N ASN A 116 -14.55 7.92 -0.54
CA ASN A 116 -14.46 8.73 -1.76
C ASN A 116 -13.28 8.38 -2.68
N VAL A 117 -12.25 7.69 -2.17
CA VAL A 117 -11.02 7.43 -2.93
C VAL A 117 -10.71 5.94 -3.01
N VAL A 118 -10.39 5.30 -1.88
CA VAL A 118 -9.98 3.91 -1.81
C VAL A 118 -10.82 3.17 -0.76
N PRO A 119 -11.84 2.42 -1.17
CA PRO A 119 -12.73 1.73 -0.22
C PRO A 119 -12.05 0.58 0.53
N GLY A 120 -10.88 0.13 0.07
CA GLY A 120 -10.10 -0.92 0.68
C GLY A 120 -9.73 -2.04 -0.28
N PHE A 121 -9.07 -3.05 0.26
CA PHE A 121 -8.62 -4.22 -0.49
C PHE A 121 -8.99 -5.51 0.23
N TYR A 122 -9.31 -6.52 -0.56
CA TYR A 122 -9.43 -7.91 -0.12
C TYR A 122 -8.23 -8.70 -0.61
N PHE A 123 -7.50 -9.30 0.32
CA PHE A 123 -6.35 -10.15 0.01
C PHE A 123 -6.78 -11.61 0.10
N LYS A 124 -6.83 -12.28 -1.04
CA LYS A 124 -7.21 -13.69 -1.14
C LYS A 124 -5.97 -14.55 -1.37
N ASN A 125 -5.73 -15.50 -0.49
CA ASN A 125 -4.74 -16.54 -0.74
C ASN A 125 -5.31 -17.49 -1.81
N GLN A 126 -4.56 -17.75 -2.87
CA GLN A 126 -4.99 -18.56 -4.03
C GLN A 126 -4.16 -19.83 -4.20
N GLY A 127 -3.22 -20.10 -3.32
CA GLY A 127 -2.39 -21.29 -3.40
C GLY A 127 -1.13 -21.17 -2.55
N GLY A 128 -0.50 -22.32 -2.36
CA GLY A 128 0.63 -22.50 -1.46
C GLY A 128 0.15 -23.05 -0.13
N LEU A 129 0.68 -24.22 0.21
CA LEU A 129 0.43 -24.88 1.48
C LEU A 129 1.70 -24.78 2.29
N GLY A 130 1.62 -24.35 3.52
CA GLY A 130 2.75 -24.53 4.42
C GLY A 130 3.06 -23.38 5.34
N SER A 131 2.54 -22.17 5.13
CA SER A 131 2.77 -21.11 6.11
C SER A 131 1.61 -20.13 6.25
N MET A 132 1.53 -19.55 7.42
CA MET A 132 0.55 -18.52 7.77
C MET A 132 1.29 -17.36 8.44
N GLY A 133 1.18 -16.17 7.86
CA GLY A 133 1.77 -14.94 8.39
C GLY A 133 0.73 -14.10 9.14
N TYR A 134 1.12 -13.54 10.28
CA TYR A 134 0.30 -12.58 11.00
C TYR A 134 0.57 -11.16 10.50
N ILE A 135 -0.37 -10.58 9.76
CA ILE A 135 -0.25 -9.23 9.19
C ILE A 135 -0.64 -8.20 10.23
N THR A 136 0.32 -7.40 10.67
CA THR A 136 0.12 -6.32 11.66
C THR A 136 -0.18 -4.97 11.02
N ILE A 137 0.36 -4.72 9.82
CA ILE A 137 0.25 -3.44 9.14
C ILE A 137 -0.09 -3.70 7.67
N SER A 138 -1.10 -3.00 7.16
CA SER A 138 -1.40 -2.89 5.73
C SER A 138 -1.30 -1.44 5.31
N GLN A 139 -0.54 -1.17 4.24
CA GLN A 139 -0.31 0.19 3.76
C GLN A 139 -0.46 0.27 2.25
N LEU A 140 -1.06 1.38 1.78
CA LEU A 140 -1.00 1.80 0.38
C LEU A 140 0.03 2.93 0.27
N ASN A 141 1.14 2.67 -0.42
CA ASN A 141 2.19 3.65 -0.64
C ASN A 141 2.11 4.21 -2.06
N VAL A 142 1.97 5.53 -2.18
CA VAL A 142 1.97 6.24 -3.45
C VAL A 142 3.27 7.01 -3.59
N TYR A 143 4.10 6.59 -4.53
CA TYR A 143 5.39 7.22 -4.84
C TYR A 143 5.19 8.27 -5.94
N PHE A 144 5.62 9.51 -5.69
CA PHE A 144 5.46 10.61 -6.63
C PHE A 144 6.66 11.56 -6.62
N LYS A 145 6.78 12.34 -7.68
CA LYS A 145 7.78 13.40 -7.81
C LYS A 145 7.08 14.75 -7.90
N TYR A 146 7.66 15.76 -7.26
CA TYR A 146 7.19 17.13 -7.36
C TYR A 146 8.37 18.10 -7.43
N LYS A 147 8.13 19.32 -7.92
CA LYS A 147 9.12 20.38 -7.88
C LYS A 147 8.97 21.16 -6.57
N GLY A 148 10.07 21.30 -5.86
CA GLY A 148 10.12 22.03 -4.59
C GLY A 148 11.41 22.80 -4.43
N TRP A 149 11.34 23.90 -3.69
CA TRP A 149 12.51 24.68 -3.31
C TRP A 149 13.26 23.95 -2.20
N VAL A 150 14.57 23.84 -2.38
CA VAL A 150 15.49 23.30 -1.37
C VAL A 150 16.59 24.31 -1.11
N THR A 151 17.04 24.36 0.14
CA THR A 151 18.18 25.18 0.52
C THR A 151 19.46 24.43 0.21
N GLU A 152 20.34 25.02 -0.55
CA GLU A 152 21.68 24.51 -0.83
C GLU A 152 22.72 25.49 -0.31
N ASN A 153 23.77 24.93 0.28
CA ASN A 153 24.93 25.72 0.69
C ASN A 153 25.82 25.98 -0.53
N ASP A 154 26.00 27.23 -0.85
CA ASP A 154 26.98 27.68 -1.85
C ASP A 154 28.24 28.21 -1.13
N THR A 155 29.37 27.73 -1.55
CA THR A 155 30.66 28.14 -0.97
C THR A 155 31.31 29.15 -1.90
N THR A 156 31.37 30.39 -1.47
CA THR A 156 32.10 31.46 -2.19
C THR A 156 33.30 31.90 -1.37
N TYR A 157 34.35 32.38 -2.09
CA TYR A 157 35.54 32.95 -1.44
C TYR A 157 35.50 34.46 -1.61
N VAL A 158 35.49 35.17 -0.50
CA VAL A 158 35.58 36.63 -0.46
C VAL A 158 36.84 37.01 0.32
N ASN A 159 37.79 37.68 -0.31
CA ASN A 159 39.08 38.03 0.29
C ASN A 159 39.81 36.83 0.91
N ASP A 160 39.90 35.72 0.17
CA ASP A 160 40.50 34.44 0.59
C ASP A 160 39.85 33.76 1.81
N LYS A 161 38.69 34.25 2.25
CA LYS A 161 37.88 33.61 3.28
C LYS A 161 36.70 32.90 2.67
N MET A 162 36.51 31.65 3.10
CA MET A 162 35.35 30.84 2.74
C MET A 162 34.09 31.46 3.37
N VAL A 163 33.12 31.82 2.53
CA VAL A 163 31.80 32.30 2.95
C VAL A 163 30.76 31.27 2.49
N LEU A 164 30.02 30.71 3.44
CA LEU A 164 28.86 29.87 3.18
C LEU A 164 27.64 30.74 3.00
N THR A 165 27.02 30.64 1.83
CA THR A 165 25.74 31.32 1.53
C THR A 165 24.67 30.26 1.28
N GLU A 166 23.49 30.50 1.79
CA GLU A 166 22.32 29.65 1.51
C GLU A 166 21.61 30.15 0.26
N LYS A 167 21.35 29.24 -0.66
CA LYS A 167 20.65 29.53 -1.91
C LYS A 167 19.44 28.62 -2.04
N GLN A 168 18.29 29.20 -2.40
CA GLN A 168 17.08 28.43 -2.73
C GLN A 168 17.14 27.98 -4.19
N VAL A 169 17.06 26.67 -4.40
CA VAL A 169 17.11 26.03 -5.72
C VAL A 169 15.87 25.17 -5.94
N LEU A 170 15.23 25.31 -7.10
CA LEU A 170 14.08 24.48 -7.47
C LEU A 170 14.55 23.12 -7.97
N ARG A 171 14.25 22.07 -7.24
CA ARG A 171 14.61 20.69 -7.61
C ARG A 171 13.40 19.77 -7.73
N THR A 172 13.57 18.69 -8.50
CA THR A 172 12.60 17.58 -8.50
C THR A 172 12.88 16.68 -7.31
N LEU A 173 11.93 16.60 -6.41
CA LEU A 173 11.99 15.77 -5.21
C LEU A 173 11.09 14.56 -5.35
N ALA A 174 11.52 13.41 -4.80
CA ALA A 174 10.71 12.21 -4.66
C ALA A 174 10.13 12.14 -3.25
N ARG A 175 8.88 11.76 -3.14
CA ARG A 175 8.16 11.57 -1.88
C ARG A 175 7.25 10.34 -1.94
N VAL A 176 6.87 9.89 -0.76
CA VAL A 176 5.91 8.79 -0.57
C VAL A 176 4.78 9.31 0.30
N ALA A 177 3.55 9.12 -0.14
CA ALA A 177 2.37 9.24 0.69
C ALA A 177 1.96 7.83 1.13
N SER A 178 1.91 7.60 2.44
CA SER A 178 1.53 6.32 3.03
C SER A 178 0.15 6.42 3.66
N PHE A 179 -0.75 5.51 3.28
CA PHE A 179 -2.10 5.37 3.83
C PHE A 179 -2.15 4.02 4.56
N ALA A 180 -2.09 4.05 5.89
CA ALA A 180 -2.10 2.86 6.73
C ALA A 180 -3.53 2.54 7.19
N GLY A 181 -3.83 1.24 7.34
CA GLY A 181 -4.98 0.79 8.09
C GLY A 181 -4.79 1.13 9.57
N THR A 182 -5.83 1.68 10.20
CA THR A 182 -5.88 2.01 11.64
C THR A 182 -6.95 1.15 12.30
N GLU A 183 -7.06 1.23 13.64
CA GLU A 183 -8.15 0.58 14.38
C GLU A 183 -9.54 1.08 13.97
N GLU A 184 -9.63 2.31 13.46
CA GLU A 184 -10.86 2.92 12.94
C GLU A 184 -11.23 2.40 11.55
N VAL A 185 -10.27 1.86 10.79
CA VAL A 185 -10.51 1.22 9.50
C VAL A 185 -10.77 -0.26 9.72
N LEU A 186 -12.01 -0.69 9.43
CA LEU A 186 -12.43 -2.07 9.66
C LEU A 186 -11.51 -3.07 8.95
N GLN A 187 -10.99 -4.00 9.72
CA GLN A 187 -10.19 -5.12 9.24
C GLN A 187 -10.85 -6.42 9.69
N THR A 188 -10.93 -7.38 8.79
CA THR A 188 -11.44 -8.72 9.10
C THR A 188 -10.61 -9.78 8.40
N THR A 189 -10.50 -10.94 9.03
CA THR A 189 -9.81 -12.11 8.46
C THR A 189 -10.83 -13.22 8.27
N ASN A 190 -10.96 -13.71 7.04
CA ASN A 190 -11.72 -14.92 6.74
C ASN A 190 -10.83 -16.15 6.90
N ILE A 191 -11.28 -17.11 7.66
CA ILE A 191 -10.63 -18.41 7.84
C ILE A 191 -11.60 -19.47 7.40
N SER A 192 -11.31 -20.17 6.30
CA SER A 192 -12.08 -21.32 5.84
C SER A 192 -11.22 -22.57 5.88
N ASN A 193 -11.78 -23.66 6.41
CA ASN A 193 -11.23 -25.00 6.24
C ASN A 193 -11.95 -25.62 5.05
N ASP A 194 -11.34 -25.58 3.87
CA ASP A 194 -11.80 -26.39 2.75
C ASP A 194 -11.50 -27.85 3.07
N LYS A 195 -12.55 -28.63 3.31
CA LYS A 195 -12.43 -30.08 3.51
C LYS A 195 -12.13 -30.84 2.22
N ASP A 196 -12.20 -30.14 1.09
CA ASP A 196 -11.92 -30.65 -0.25
C ASP A 196 -10.55 -30.12 -0.74
N GLY A 197 -9.54 -30.20 0.14
CA GLY A 197 -8.17 -29.71 0.06
C GLY A 197 -7.34 -30.11 -1.14
#